data_b44ef214c2d81cd885d6b38fb8b8f4d0
#
_entry.id   b44ef214c2d81cd885d6b38fb8b8f4d0
#
_cell.length_a   1.000
_cell.length_b   1.000
_cell.length_c   1.000
_cell.angle_alpha   90.00
_cell.angle_beta   90.00
_cell.angle_gamma   90.00
#
_symmetry.space_group_name_H-M   'P 1'
#
loop_
_entity.id
_entity.type
_entity.pdbx_description
1 polymer ?
#
loop_
_entity_poly.entity_id
_entity_poly.type
_entity_poly.pdbx_seq_one_letter_code
_entity_poly.pdbx_strand_id
1 'polypeptide(L)'
;MAVNRAILNLKIKACCLQRTVSLIATKPLFIAPYFRGLSQQCRKPSEMSFLKRFLPRHSQVGRYYVKAKERKGPSLKTWLSVGGGFIVAGVGLVLYLGWPDTGIDGKGVVPYTDEPFPLSYIYRARDKVKETWELFSEPSSPLLLPEPLTEPYYQPPYTLVLEMKDVLIHPEYDRQSGWRFRKRPGVDAFLSQCKTPLFEIVVYTHENGFGAMPILEGLDPNGFITYRLFRDATKYTNGTHIKDLGSLNRDLSKVIMIDCDAKATTGYERNTIVLKKWEGDPSDTTLFDLTPLLLAIATSNVEDVRTVLDYYRSEDDVIEAFKRNQAKLREQQEMLNQKQKEQGGQWGGLFGRRLFAGQSTQNVKQDT
;
A
#
# COMPACT_ATOMS: atom_id res chain seq x y z
N MET A 1 -21.15 24.11 6.50
CA MET A 1 -19.89 24.89 6.45
C MET A 1 -19.21 25.09 7.81
N ALA A 2 -19.92 25.08 8.92
CA ALA A 2 -19.31 25.25 10.26
C ALA A 2 -18.59 23.99 10.78
N VAL A 3 -19.08 22.80 10.48
CA VAL A 3 -18.52 21.50 10.90
C VAL A 3 -17.12 21.28 10.31
N ASN A 4 -16.90 21.65 9.03
CA ASN A 4 -15.58 21.51 8.40
C ASN A 4 -14.49 22.43 9.00
N ARG A 5 -14.86 23.58 9.55
CA ARG A 5 -13.89 24.46 10.25
C ARG A 5 -13.44 23.90 11.60
N ALA A 6 -14.34 23.23 12.33
CA ALA A 6 -14.00 22.59 13.61
C ALA A 6 -13.07 21.38 13.40
N ILE A 7 -13.34 20.56 12.40
CA ILE A 7 -12.51 19.40 12.03
C ILE A 7 -11.12 19.84 11.53
N LEU A 8 -11.04 20.92 10.76
CA LEU A 8 -9.77 21.48 10.27
C LEU A 8 -8.91 21.99 11.45
N ASN A 9 -9.53 22.67 12.44
CA ASN A 9 -8.83 23.17 13.62
C ASN A 9 -8.35 22.03 14.54
N LEU A 10 -9.08 20.92 14.65
CA LEU A 10 -8.66 19.74 15.39
C LEU A 10 -7.51 19.01 14.70
N LYS A 11 -7.55 18.85 13.37
CA LYS A 11 -6.45 18.24 12.59
C LYS A 11 -5.16 19.07 12.67
N ILE A 12 -5.24 20.39 12.65
CA ILE A 12 -4.07 21.27 12.80
C ILE A 12 -3.45 21.18 14.21
N LYS A 13 -4.30 21.10 15.26
CA LYS A 13 -3.82 20.95 16.65
C LYS A 13 -3.20 19.57 16.91
N ALA A 14 -3.74 18.51 16.32
CA ALA A 14 -3.19 17.16 16.43
C ALA A 14 -1.82 17.02 15.73
N CYS A 15 -1.62 17.69 14.59
CA CYS A 15 -0.35 17.70 13.90
C CYS A 15 0.77 18.39 14.74
N CYS A 16 0.43 19.42 15.52
CA CYS A 16 1.37 20.05 16.45
C CYS A 16 1.73 19.13 17.63
N LEU A 17 0.79 18.34 18.15
CA LEU A 17 1.05 17.38 19.23
C LEU A 17 1.94 16.21 18.75
N GLN A 18 1.76 15.71 17.53
CA GLN A 18 2.64 14.68 16.99
C GLN A 18 4.09 15.16 16.81
N ARG A 19 4.31 16.43 16.46
CA ARG A 19 5.67 17.00 16.38
C ARG A 19 6.35 17.10 17.74
N THR A 20 5.64 17.40 18.80
CA THR A 20 6.20 17.49 20.17
C THR A 20 6.50 16.12 20.77
N VAL A 21 5.70 15.09 20.50
CA VAL A 21 5.96 13.72 20.97
C VAL A 21 7.10 13.07 20.17
N SER A 22 7.23 13.35 18.88
CA SER A 22 8.33 12.85 18.04
C SER A 22 9.70 13.44 18.40
N LEU A 23 9.74 14.67 18.98
CA LEU A 23 10.99 15.30 19.41
C LEU A 23 11.53 14.75 20.74
N ILE A 24 10.72 14.03 21.52
CA ILE A 24 11.14 13.41 22.77
C ILE A 24 11.65 11.97 22.58
N ALA A 25 11.31 11.32 21.46
CA ALA A 25 11.59 9.91 21.22
C ALA A 25 12.83 9.61 20.35
N THR A 26 13.55 10.61 19.81
CA THR A 26 14.69 10.36 18.91
C THR A 26 16.00 10.93 19.44
N LYS A 27 16.61 10.23 20.38
CA LYS A 27 18.08 10.12 20.48
C LYS A 27 18.45 8.67 20.75
N PRO A 28 18.97 7.93 19.77
CA PRO A 28 19.55 6.63 20.05
C PRO A 28 20.91 6.78 20.73
N LEU A 29 21.00 6.39 21.97
CA LEU A 29 22.22 5.95 22.64
C LEU A 29 22.60 4.58 22.05
N PHE A 30 23.30 4.56 20.92
CA PHE A 30 23.93 3.36 20.42
C PHE A 30 25.30 3.71 19.81
N ILE A 31 26.31 3.91 20.65
CA ILE A 31 27.72 3.61 20.36
C ILE A 31 28.41 3.36 21.71
N ALA A 32 28.37 2.17 22.24
CA ALA A 32 29.39 1.60 23.10
C ALA A 32 29.06 0.17 23.56
N PRO A 33 29.31 -0.84 22.73
CA PRO A 33 29.85 -2.06 23.32
C PRO A 33 31.08 -2.63 22.59
N TYR A 34 31.74 -1.87 21.69
CA TYR A 34 32.88 -2.44 20.94
C TYR A 34 34.25 -2.22 21.58
N PHE A 35 34.36 -1.47 22.68
CA PHE A 35 35.63 -1.20 23.33
C PHE A 35 35.85 -1.92 24.67
N ARG A 36 34.98 -2.80 25.15
CA ARG A 36 35.17 -3.57 26.37
C ARG A 36 35.85 -4.95 26.17
N GLY A 37 36.07 -5.39 24.95
CA GLY A 37 36.66 -6.69 24.64
C GLY A 37 38.18 -6.74 24.55
N LEU A 38 38.87 -5.60 24.44
CA LEU A 38 40.30 -5.56 24.16
C LEU A 38 41.20 -5.29 25.36
N SER A 39 40.65 -5.02 26.56
CA SER A 39 41.47 -4.73 27.75
C SER A 39 41.73 -5.92 28.67
N GLN A 40 41.21 -7.12 28.38
CA GLN A 40 41.40 -8.31 29.22
C GLN A 40 42.33 -9.38 28.64
N GLN A 41 42.93 -9.17 27.48
CA GLN A 41 43.77 -10.20 26.83
C GLN A 41 45.28 -9.89 26.76
N CYS A 42 45.77 -8.79 27.29
CA CYS A 42 47.20 -8.51 27.36
C CYS A 42 47.74 -8.69 28.79
N ARG A 43 47.97 -9.94 29.19
CA ARG A 43 48.73 -10.30 30.39
C ARG A 43 50.13 -10.83 30.00
N LYS A 44 50.99 -9.98 29.45
CA LYS A 44 52.46 -10.22 29.50
C LYS A 44 53.20 -8.89 29.26
N PRO A 45 54.17 -8.50 30.13
CA PRO A 45 54.90 -7.22 30.02
C PRO A 45 55.89 -7.15 28.86
N SER A 46 56.13 -8.22 28.13
CA SER A 46 57.17 -8.30 27.09
C SER A 46 56.74 -7.78 25.70
N GLU A 47 55.47 -7.54 25.48
CA GLU A 47 54.98 -7.08 24.16
C GLU A 47 54.83 -5.56 24.05
N MET A 48 54.95 -4.83 25.14
CA MET A 48 54.87 -3.37 25.13
C MET A 48 56.10 -2.65 24.56
N SER A 49 57.22 -3.37 24.32
CA SER A 49 58.43 -2.76 23.75
C SER A 49 58.37 -2.58 22.23
N PHE A 50 57.53 -3.32 21.53
CA PHE A 50 57.44 -3.27 20.07
C PHE A 50 56.59 -2.10 19.56
N LEU A 51 55.58 -1.69 20.32
CA LEU A 51 54.69 -0.58 19.94
C LEU A 51 55.28 0.83 20.15
N LYS A 52 56.36 0.95 20.94
CA LYS A 52 57.07 2.24 21.16
C LYS A 52 57.90 2.70 19.96
N ARG A 53 58.08 1.90 18.94
CA ARG A 53 58.96 2.20 17.79
C ARG A 53 58.21 2.85 16.60
N PHE A 54 56.89 2.91 16.64
CA PHE A 54 56.06 3.43 15.53
C PHE A 54 55.27 4.69 15.86
N LEU A 55 55.48 5.32 17.01
CA LEU A 55 54.83 6.61 17.30
C LEU A 55 55.78 7.76 16.95
N PRO A 56 55.37 8.73 16.12
CA PRO A 56 56.19 9.88 15.81
C PRO A 56 56.44 10.73 17.08
N ARG A 57 57.72 11.01 17.35
CA ARG A 57 58.15 11.99 18.35
C ARG A 57 57.72 13.38 17.86
N HIS A 58 56.89 14.04 18.58
CA HIS A 58 56.37 15.39 18.49
C HIS A 58 54.87 15.49 18.14
N SER A 59 54.08 15.34 19.16
CA SER A 59 52.92 16.20 19.34
C SER A 59 52.64 16.30 20.84
N GLN A 60 52.72 17.51 21.36
CA GLN A 60 52.22 17.83 22.70
C GLN A 60 50.69 17.66 22.67
N VAL A 61 50.23 16.45 22.88
CA VAL A 61 48.83 16.20 23.19
C VAL A 61 48.63 16.62 24.64
N GLY A 62 48.20 17.85 24.82
CA GLY A 62 47.78 18.34 26.12
C GLY A 62 46.78 17.35 26.70
N ARG A 63 47.06 16.91 27.94
CA ARG A 63 46.18 16.08 28.73
C ARG A 63 44.90 16.86 29.04
N TYR A 64 43.95 16.84 28.14
CA TYR A 64 42.59 17.20 28.49
C TYR A 64 41.98 16.03 29.28
N TYR A 65 42.34 15.93 30.55
CA TYR A 65 41.50 15.26 31.51
C TYR A 65 40.22 16.09 31.62
N VAL A 66 39.27 15.80 30.78
CA VAL A 66 37.90 16.20 31.05
C VAL A 66 37.51 15.42 32.31
N LYS A 67 37.61 16.07 33.47
CA LYS A 67 37.01 15.57 34.69
C LYS A 67 35.54 15.31 34.34
N ALA A 68 35.18 14.03 34.17
CA ALA A 68 33.81 13.62 34.07
C ALA A 68 33.09 14.16 35.32
N LYS A 69 32.40 15.25 35.17
CA LYS A 69 31.57 15.82 36.23
C LYS A 69 30.57 14.75 36.57
N GLU A 70 30.73 14.08 37.69
CA GLU A 70 29.71 13.14 38.20
C GLU A 70 28.38 13.88 38.17
N ARG A 71 27.54 13.53 37.22
CA ARG A 71 26.16 14.01 37.20
C ARG A 71 25.46 13.37 38.38
N LYS A 72 25.41 14.10 39.50
CA LYS A 72 24.52 13.75 40.59
C LYS A 72 23.15 13.59 39.99
N GLY A 73 22.57 12.44 40.16
CA GLY A 73 21.20 12.18 39.72
C GLY A 73 20.24 13.27 40.25
N PRO A 74 19.11 13.48 39.61
CA PRO A 74 18.16 14.51 40.04
C PRO A 74 17.81 14.29 41.53
N SER A 75 17.80 15.38 42.30
CA SER A 75 17.48 15.32 43.71
C SER A 75 16.03 14.86 43.92
N LEU A 76 15.74 14.28 45.09
CA LEU A 76 14.36 13.87 45.44
C LEU A 76 13.37 15.03 45.25
N LYS A 77 13.78 16.26 45.54
CA LYS A 77 12.98 17.47 45.30
C LYS A 77 12.69 17.70 43.83
N THR A 78 13.67 17.44 42.95
CA THR A 78 13.48 17.53 41.49
C THR A 78 12.52 16.45 41.01
N TRP A 79 12.62 15.22 41.53
CA TRP A 79 11.68 14.15 41.23
C TRP A 79 10.25 14.47 41.68
N LEU A 80 10.10 15.02 42.89
CA LEU A 80 8.79 15.43 43.41
C LEU A 80 8.19 16.61 42.65
N SER A 81 9.00 17.60 42.25
CA SER A 81 8.48 18.75 41.47
C SER A 81 8.10 18.35 40.05
N VAL A 82 8.90 17.52 39.40
CA VAL A 82 8.59 17.00 38.05
C VAL A 82 7.39 16.06 38.09
N GLY A 83 7.38 15.10 39.04
CA GLY A 83 6.25 14.18 39.22
C GLY A 83 4.96 14.91 39.59
N GLY A 84 5.03 15.89 40.52
CA GLY A 84 3.88 16.73 40.89
C GLY A 84 3.36 17.54 39.68
N GLY A 85 4.26 18.07 38.86
CA GLY A 85 3.90 18.75 37.59
C GLY A 85 3.14 17.86 36.64
N PHE A 86 3.58 16.62 36.45
CA PHE A 86 2.85 15.65 35.61
C PHE A 86 1.47 15.28 36.14
N ILE A 87 1.33 15.13 37.48
CA ILE A 87 0.03 14.86 38.11
C ILE A 87 -0.93 16.03 37.88
N VAL A 88 -0.49 17.26 38.13
CA VAL A 88 -1.32 18.46 37.91
C VAL A 88 -1.71 18.60 36.45
N ALA A 89 -0.76 18.37 35.52
CA ALA A 89 -1.03 18.40 34.08
C ALA A 89 -2.02 17.29 33.67
N GLY A 90 -1.87 16.08 34.23
CA GLY A 90 -2.79 14.95 33.97
C GLY A 90 -4.22 15.24 34.47
N VAL A 91 -4.34 15.74 35.70
CA VAL A 91 -5.66 16.15 36.25
C VAL A 91 -6.25 17.29 35.41
N GLY A 92 -5.46 18.30 35.06
CA GLY A 92 -5.92 19.39 34.19
C GLY A 92 -6.40 18.90 32.82
N LEU A 93 -5.72 17.91 32.24
CA LEU A 93 -6.13 17.30 30.98
C LEU A 93 -7.44 16.53 31.10
N VAL A 94 -7.61 15.75 32.18
CA VAL A 94 -8.88 15.02 32.44
C VAL A 94 -10.04 15.99 32.66
N LEU A 95 -9.83 17.07 33.38
CA LEU A 95 -10.85 18.11 33.57
C LEU A 95 -11.18 18.83 32.26
N TYR A 96 -10.18 19.09 31.43
CA TYR A 96 -10.39 19.72 30.14
C TYR A 96 -11.14 18.82 29.16
N LEU A 97 -10.72 17.55 29.01
CA LEU A 97 -11.37 16.58 28.13
C LEU A 97 -12.77 16.17 28.66
N GLY A 98 -12.92 16.06 29.99
CA GLY A 98 -14.17 15.70 30.63
C GLY A 98 -15.14 16.87 30.83
N TRP A 99 -14.78 18.07 30.33
CA TRP A 99 -15.67 19.23 30.43
C TRP A 99 -17.00 18.94 29.70
N PRO A 100 -18.16 19.23 30.35
CA PRO A 100 -19.46 18.99 29.74
C PRO A 100 -19.61 19.84 28.48
N ASP A 101 -19.79 19.15 27.34
CA ASP A 101 -20.00 19.79 26.05
C ASP A 101 -21.50 19.81 25.76
N THR A 102 -22.10 20.98 25.86
CA THR A 102 -23.53 21.17 25.61
C THR A 102 -23.86 21.38 24.13
N GLY A 103 -22.85 21.28 23.24
CA GLY A 103 -23.00 21.62 21.81
C GLY A 103 -23.13 23.14 21.59
N ILE A 104 -23.02 23.53 20.33
CA ILE A 104 -23.07 24.95 19.91
C ILE A 104 -24.42 25.57 20.20
N ASP A 105 -25.49 24.77 20.24
CA ASP A 105 -26.87 25.20 20.41
C ASP A 105 -27.37 25.05 21.87
N GLY A 106 -26.52 24.63 22.81
CA GLY A 106 -26.87 24.45 24.24
C GLY A 106 -27.90 23.35 24.52
N LYS A 107 -28.28 22.56 23.52
CA LYS A 107 -29.30 21.49 23.61
C LYS A 107 -28.72 20.08 23.62
N GLY A 108 -27.39 19.97 23.66
CA GLY A 108 -26.73 18.67 23.72
C GLY A 108 -27.00 17.96 25.05
N VAL A 109 -27.31 16.66 24.98
CA VAL A 109 -27.43 15.82 26.18
C VAL A 109 -26.02 15.60 26.73
N VAL A 110 -25.76 16.06 27.94
CA VAL A 110 -24.49 15.84 28.63
C VAL A 110 -24.49 14.42 29.20
N PRO A 111 -23.62 13.52 28.77
CA PRO A 111 -23.56 12.17 29.31
C PRO A 111 -23.04 12.19 30.77
N TYR A 112 -23.43 11.17 31.54
CA TYR A 112 -22.97 10.97 32.94
C TYR A 112 -23.32 12.13 33.90
N THR A 113 -24.50 12.72 33.77
CA THR A 113 -24.99 13.77 34.71
C THR A 113 -25.30 13.20 36.07
N ASP A 114 -25.68 11.92 36.16
CA ASP A 114 -26.07 11.24 37.39
C ASP A 114 -24.86 10.74 38.21
N GLU A 115 -23.67 10.77 37.61
CA GLU A 115 -22.43 10.32 38.25
C GLU A 115 -21.79 11.46 39.08
N PRO A 116 -21.28 11.14 40.29
CA PRO A 116 -20.65 12.16 41.14
C PRO A 116 -19.30 12.62 40.57
N PHE A 117 -18.93 13.87 40.88
CA PHE A 117 -17.57 14.36 40.67
C PHE A 117 -16.58 13.55 41.54
N PRO A 118 -15.41 13.08 41.02
CA PRO A 118 -14.82 13.35 39.69
C PRO A 118 -15.13 12.28 38.60
N LEU A 119 -15.93 11.26 38.91
CA LEU A 119 -16.18 10.11 38.01
C LEU A 119 -16.80 10.54 36.68
N SER A 120 -17.74 11.45 36.68
CA SER A 120 -18.37 11.99 35.49
C SER A 120 -17.36 12.61 34.51
N TYR A 121 -16.34 13.30 35.04
CA TYR A 121 -15.26 13.88 34.22
C TYR A 121 -14.33 12.81 33.65
N ILE A 122 -14.02 11.77 34.41
CA ILE A 122 -13.18 10.65 33.97
C ILE A 122 -13.87 9.87 32.83
N TYR A 123 -15.16 9.57 32.98
CA TYR A 123 -15.92 8.85 31.94
C TYR A 123 -16.03 9.66 30.66
N ARG A 124 -16.37 10.96 30.76
CA ARG A 124 -16.40 11.83 29.57
C ARG A 124 -15.04 11.99 28.89
N ALA A 125 -13.98 12.15 29.69
CA ALA A 125 -12.62 12.22 29.14
C ALA A 125 -12.23 10.92 28.42
N ARG A 126 -12.55 9.76 29.02
CA ARG A 126 -12.33 8.44 28.40
C ARG A 126 -13.06 8.34 27.08
N ASP A 127 -14.32 8.72 27.02
CA ASP A 127 -15.16 8.61 25.84
C ASP A 127 -14.70 9.58 24.74
N LYS A 128 -14.28 10.81 25.09
CA LYS A 128 -13.65 11.73 24.14
C LYS A 128 -12.31 11.22 23.58
N VAL A 129 -11.50 10.58 24.42
CA VAL A 129 -10.26 9.94 23.96
C VAL A 129 -10.59 8.77 23.01
N LYS A 130 -11.60 7.96 23.35
CA LYS A 130 -12.05 6.84 22.51
C LYS A 130 -12.59 7.33 21.18
N GLU A 131 -13.47 8.32 21.17
CA GLU A 131 -14.01 8.95 19.97
C GLU A 131 -12.89 9.55 19.08
N THR A 132 -11.94 10.23 19.71
CA THR A 132 -10.77 10.77 18.99
C THR A 132 -9.93 9.65 18.39
N TRP A 133 -9.75 8.54 19.12
CA TRP A 133 -9.00 7.38 18.61
C TRP A 133 -9.73 6.71 17.43
N GLU A 134 -11.04 6.54 17.53
CA GLU A 134 -11.89 6.00 16.46
C GLU A 134 -11.79 6.85 15.20
N LEU A 135 -11.81 8.19 15.33
CA LEU A 135 -11.60 9.12 14.19
C LEU A 135 -10.26 8.94 13.46
N PHE A 136 -9.24 8.41 14.14
CA PHE A 136 -7.91 8.14 13.53
C PHE A 136 -7.73 6.69 13.10
N SER A 137 -8.43 5.76 13.75
CA SER A 137 -8.25 4.33 13.53
C SER A 137 -9.26 3.74 12.55
N GLU A 138 -10.44 4.33 12.45
CA GLU A 138 -11.49 3.88 11.55
C GLU A 138 -11.51 4.71 10.26
N PRO A 139 -11.96 4.10 9.15
CA PRO A 139 -12.13 4.82 7.90
C PRO A 139 -13.16 5.97 8.06
N SER A 140 -12.98 7.01 7.25
CA SER A 140 -13.84 8.21 7.26
C SER A 140 -15.32 7.94 6.97
N SER A 141 -15.62 6.79 6.37
CA SER A 141 -16.98 6.31 6.08
C SER A 141 -17.04 4.78 6.22
N PRO A 142 -18.12 4.21 6.75
CA PRO A 142 -18.31 2.77 6.79
C PRO A 142 -18.45 2.13 5.40
N LEU A 143 -18.96 2.89 4.42
CA LEU A 143 -18.99 2.52 3.01
C LEU A 143 -18.13 3.52 2.24
N LEU A 144 -17.07 3.01 1.61
CA LEU A 144 -16.06 3.83 0.94
C LEU A 144 -16.48 4.28 -0.46
N LEU A 145 -17.26 3.45 -1.16
CA LEU A 145 -17.80 3.75 -2.47
C LEU A 145 -19.33 3.88 -2.40
N PRO A 146 -19.92 4.66 -3.30
CA PRO A 146 -21.37 4.70 -3.44
C PRO A 146 -21.92 3.34 -3.89
N GLU A 147 -23.21 3.17 -3.80
CA GLU A 147 -23.88 1.96 -4.32
C GLU A 147 -23.53 1.72 -5.78
N PRO A 148 -23.43 0.43 -6.20
CA PRO A 148 -23.23 0.10 -7.61
C PRO A 148 -24.31 0.75 -8.49
N LEU A 149 -23.90 1.19 -9.66
CA LEU A 149 -24.81 1.83 -10.61
C LEU A 149 -25.89 0.84 -11.06
N THR A 150 -27.15 1.30 -11.07
CA THR A 150 -28.30 0.55 -11.57
C THR A 150 -28.73 1.09 -12.92
N GLU A 151 -29.46 0.30 -13.70
CA GLU A 151 -30.00 0.74 -14.98
C GLU A 151 -30.72 2.11 -14.87
N PRO A 152 -30.50 3.04 -15.81
CA PRO A 152 -29.92 2.87 -17.15
C PRO A 152 -28.37 3.03 -17.23
N TYR A 153 -27.70 3.18 -16.10
CA TYR A 153 -26.25 3.37 -16.06
C TYR A 153 -25.51 2.02 -16.08
N TYR A 154 -24.36 1.98 -16.74
CA TYR A 154 -23.55 0.78 -16.84
C TYR A 154 -22.58 0.67 -15.67
N GLN A 155 -22.67 -0.42 -14.90
CA GLN A 155 -21.70 -0.80 -13.87
C GLN A 155 -20.72 -1.83 -14.45
N PRO A 156 -19.41 -1.55 -14.43
CA PRO A 156 -18.42 -2.56 -14.80
C PRO A 156 -18.50 -3.81 -13.91
N PRO A 157 -18.33 -5.02 -14.49
CA PRO A 157 -18.53 -6.26 -13.75
C PRO A 157 -17.43 -6.50 -12.69
N TYR A 158 -16.27 -5.88 -12.84
CA TYR A 158 -15.15 -6.04 -11.93
C TYR A 158 -14.67 -4.70 -11.39
N THR A 159 -14.16 -4.70 -10.16
CA THR A 159 -13.52 -3.55 -9.53
C THR A 159 -12.02 -3.83 -9.40
N LEU A 160 -11.20 -2.95 -9.98
CA LEU A 160 -9.75 -3.01 -9.94
C LEU A 160 -9.23 -1.95 -8.96
N VAL A 161 -8.71 -2.41 -7.82
CA VAL A 161 -8.17 -1.54 -6.77
C VAL A 161 -6.64 -1.46 -6.92
N LEU A 162 -6.10 -0.26 -7.01
CA LEU A 162 -4.69 -0.02 -7.30
C LEU A 162 -4.05 0.82 -6.18
N GLU A 163 -2.91 0.39 -5.67
CA GLU A 163 -2.02 1.29 -4.92
C GLU A 163 -1.34 2.25 -5.90
N MET A 164 -1.17 3.49 -5.47
CA MET A 164 -0.52 4.53 -6.26
C MET A 164 1.01 4.42 -6.16
N LYS A 165 1.51 4.45 -4.93
CA LYS A 165 2.94 4.52 -4.62
C LYS A 165 3.64 3.19 -4.88
N ASP A 166 4.75 3.24 -5.58
CA ASP A 166 5.61 2.11 -5.91
C ASP A 166 4.91 1.01 -6.76
N VAL A 167 3.64 1.23 -7.15
CA VAL A 167 2.88 0.43 -8.13
C VAL A 167 2.67 1.19 -9.44
N LEU A 168 2.11 2.40 -9.38
CA LEU A 168 1.88 3.26 -10.56
C LEU A 168 2.95 4.35 -10.70
N ILE A 169 3.40 4.90 -9.57
CA ILE A 169 4.40 5.96 -9.51
C ILE A 169 5.43 5.70 -8.40
N HIS A 170 6.63 6.24 -8.57
CA HIS A 170 7.68 6.22 -7.56
C HIS A 170 8.10 7.64 -7.17
N PRO A 171 8.11 8.00 -5.87
CA PRO A 171 8.62 9.27 -5.40
C PRO A 171 10.14 9.26 -5.39
N GLU A 172 10.77 10.22 -6.07
CA GLU A 172 12.21 10.43 -6.11
C GLU A 172 12.55 11.80 -5.53
N TYR A 173 13.53 11.87 -4.66
CA TYR A 173 14.01 13.13 -4.11
C TYR A 173 15.36 13.50 -4.74
N ASP A 174 15.39 14.65 -5.41
CA ASP A 174 16.61 15.26 -5.92
C ASP A 174 16.92 16.54 -5.15
N ARG A 175 18.18 16.73 -4.78
CA ARG A 175 18.62 17.91 -4.02
C ARG A 175 18.42 19.24 -4.76
N GLN A 176 18.42 19.21 -6.10
CA GLN A 176 18.29 20.42 -6.92
C GLN A 176 16.84 20.77 -7.21
N SER A 177 16.00 19.76 -7.44
CA SER A 177 14.61 19.93 -7.88
C SER A 177 13.56 19.54 -6.85
N GLY A 178 13.97 19.02 -5.66
CA GLY A 178 13.07 18.57 -4.63
C GLY A 178 12.40 17.24 -4.95
N TRP A 179 11.18 17.04 -4.45
CA TRP A 179 10.40 15.84 -4.71
C TRP A 179 9.87 15.80 -6.13
N ARG A 180 10.10 14.68 -6.82
CA ARG A 180 9.55 14.35 -8.14
C ARG A 180 8.84 13.01 -8.07
N PHE A 181 7.87 12.81 -8.96
CA PHE A 181 7.17 11.54 -9.11
C PHE A 181 7.45 10.99 -10.49
N ARG A 182 8.10 9.82 -10.50
CA ARG A 182 8.36 9.10 -11.75
C ARG A 182 7.19 8.19 -12.04
N LYS A 183 6.67 8.25 -13.26
CA LYS A 183 5.60 7.38 -13.74
C LYS A 183 6.20 6.04 -14.14
N ARG A 184 5.60 4.93 -13.68
CA ARG A 184 6.02 3.58 -14.06
C ARG A 184 5.78 3.35 -15.55
N PRO A 185 6.69 2.68 -16.28
CA PRO A 185 6.46 2.36 -17.69
C PRO A 185 5.15 1.59 -17.87
N GLY A 186 4.37 2.01 -18.90
CA GLY A 186 3.12 1.34 -19.25
C GLY A 186 1.86 1.79 -18.49
N VAL A 187 1.92 2.68 -17.50
CA VAL A 187 0.74 3.11 -16.72
C VAL A 187 -0.39 3.61 -17.61
N ASP A 188 -0.11 4.45 -18.60
CA ASP A 188 -1.14 5.01 -19.49
C ASP A 188 -1.84 3.92 -20.32
N ALA A 189 -1.07 2.99 -20.85
CA ALA A 189 -1.58 1.85 -21.61
C ALA A 189 -2.40 0.92 -20.68
N PHE A 190 -1.89 0.65 -19.47
CA PHE A 190 -2.55 -0.17 -18.47
C PHE A 190 -3.92 0.39 -18.09
N LEU A 191 -3.98 1.66 -17.69
CA LEU A 191 -5.24 2.32 -17.32
C LEU A 191 -6.23 2.36 -18.51
N SER A 192 -5.75 2.66 -19.72
CA SER A 192 -6.60 2.72 -20.90
C SER A 192 -7.18 1.38 -21.32
N GLN A 193 -6.47 0.27 -21.07
CA GLN A 193 -6.93 -1.08 -21.39
C GLN A 193 -7.83 -1.67 -20.30
N CYS A 194 -7.58 -1.32 -19.03
CA CYS A 194 -8.37 -1.81 -17.89
C CYS A 194 -9.60 -0.95 -17.57
N LYS A 195 -9.79 0.20 -18.23
CA LYS A 195 -10.95 1.10 -17.97
C LYS A 195 -12.29 0.43 -18.27
N THR A 196 -13.36 1.17 -17.98
CA THR A 196 -14.72 0.86 -18.40
C THR A 196 -14.75 0.53 -19.93
N PRO A 197 -15.41 -0.57 -20.37
CA PRO A 197 -16.46 -1.31 -19.65
C PRO A 197 -15.97 -2.51 -18.82
N LEU A 198 -14.69 -2.84 -18.78
CA LEU A 198 -14.20 -4.07 -18.13
C LEU A 198 -14.05 -3.93 -16.62
N PHE A 199 -13.43 -2.85 -16.19
CA PHE A 199 -13.17 -2.59 -14.77
C PHE A 199 -13.62 -1.20 -14.35
N GLU A 200 -14.13 -1.11 -13.13
CA GLU A 200 -14.20 0.10 -12.34
C GLU A 200 -12.86 0.30 -11.64
N ILE A 201 -12.09 1.30 -12.06
CA ILE A 201 -10.75 1.53 -11.51
C ILE A 201 -10.86 2.41 -10.26
N VAL A 202 -10.35 1.88 -9.14
CA VAL A 202 -10.29 2.56 -7.85
C VAL A 202 -8.84 2.68 -7.42
N VAL A 203 -8.33 3.88 -7.23
CA VAL A 203 -7.03 4.07 -6.58
C VAL A 203 -7.25 4.12 -5.07
N TYR A 204 -6.58 3.24 -4.34
CA TYR A 204 -6.65 3.16 -2.89
C TYR A 204 -5.24 3.22 -2.29
N THR A 205 -4.84 4.39 -1.80
CA THR A 205 -3.47 4.67 -1.38
C THR A 205 -3.36 5.04 0.09
N HIS A 206 -2.21 4.71 0.69
CA HIS A 206 -1.84 5.15 2.05
C HIS A 206 -1.40 6.62 2.11
N GLU A 207 -1.25 7.29 0.99
CA GLU A 207 -0.84 8.68 0.97
C GLU A 207 -2.00 9.61 1.36
N ASN A 208 -1.65 10.77 1.89
CA ASN A 208 -2.64 11.79 2.25
C ASN A 208 -3.24 12.41 1.00
N GLY A 209 -4.56 12.62 0.99
CA GLY A 209 -5.29 13.18 -0.15
C GLY A 209 -4.78 14.53 -0.63
N PHE A 210 -4.30 15.41 0.26
CA PHE A 210 -3.74 16.71 -0.14
C PHE A 210 -2.48 16.59 -1.01
N GLY A 211 -1.63 15.58 -0.75
CA GLY A 211 -0.42 15.35 -1.54
C GLY A 211 -0.68 14.47 -2.76
N ALA A 212 -1.58 13.48 -2.63
CA ALA A 212 -1.82 12.49 -3.67
C ALA A 212 -2.75 12.98 -4.79
N MET A 213 -3.71 13.86 -4.49
CA MET A 213 -4.70 14.33 -5.48
C MET A 213 -4.07 15.01 -6.70
N PRO A 214 -3.16 16.00 -6.55
CA PRO A 214 -2.53 16.63 -7.72
C PRO A 214 -1.70 15.66 -8.55
N ILE A 215 -1.11 14.65 -7.89
CA ILE A 215 -0.31 13.62 -8.55
C ILE A 215 -1.21 12.72 -9.40
N LEU A 216 -2.36 12.29 -8.85
CA LEU A 216 -3.33 11.48 -9.55
C LEU A 216 -4.00 12.23 -10.72
N GLU A 217 -4.23 13.53 -10.58
CA GLU A 217 -4.73 14.37 -11.67
C GLU A 217 -3.71 14.44 -12.83
N GLY A 218 -2.41 14.57 -12.50
CA GLY A 218 -1.35 14.52 -13.50
C GLY A 218 -1.10 13.13 -14.07
N LEU A 219 -1.40 12.07 -13.32
CA LEU A 219 -1.24 10.68 -13.74
C LEU A 219 -2.34 10.27 -14.73
N ASP A 220 -3.57 10.68 -14.48
CA ASP A 220 -4.76 10.30 -15.25
C ASP A 220 -5.50 11.52 -15.79
N PRO A 221 -4.96 12.21 -16.79
CA PRO A 221 -5.62 13.34 -17.42
C PRO A 221 -6.87 12.95 -18.21
N ASN A 222 -7.01 11.66 -18.55
CA ASN A 222 -8.15 11.14 -19.31
C ASN A 222 -9.33 10.70 -18.42
N GLY A 223 -9.16 10.65 -17.10
CA GLY A 223 -10.21 10.27 -16.15
C GLY A 223 -10.62 8.79 -16.21
N PHE A 224 -9.65 7.90 -16.41
CA PHE A 224 -9.90 6.45 -16.37
C PHE A 224 -10.13 5.93 -14.94
N ILE A 225 -9.58 6.62 -13.94
CA ILE A 225 -9.73 6.31 -12.52
C ILE A 225 -11.08 6.83 -12.04
N THR A 226 -11.99 5.91 -11.69
CA THR A 226 -13.35 6.23 -11.27
C THR A 226 -13.40 6.81 -9.86
N TYR A 227 -12.69 6.17 -8.91
CA TYR A 227 -12.68 6.60 -7.52
C TYR A 227 -11.25 6.69 -6.96
N ARG A 228 -11.08 7.58 -5.99
CA ARG A 228 -9.81 7.85 -5.33
C ARG A 228 -10.00 7.80 -3.83
N LEU A 229 -9.41 6.81 -3.18
CA LEU A 229 -9.42 6.60 -1.74
C LEU A 229 -8.02 6.85 -1.19
N PHE A 230 -7.96 7.59 -0.10
CA PHE A 230 -6.70 8.02 0.52
C PHE A 230 -6.55 7.41 1.90
N ARG A 231 -5.52 7.81 2.63
CA ARG A 231 -5.23 7.32 3.98
C ARG A 231 -6.41 7.39 4.94
N ASP A 232 -7.24 8.40 4.85
CA ASP A 232 -8.44 8.57 5.68
C ASP A 232 -9.52 7.51 5.43
N ALA A 233 -9.43 6.78 4.32
CA ALA A 233 -10.27 5.63 4.02
C ALA A 233 -9.69 4.31 4.54
N THR A 234 -8.47 4.29 5.10
CA THR A 234 -7.83 3.08 5.62
C THR A 234 -8.18 2.85 7.09
N LYS A 235 -8.21 1.58 7.50
CA LYS A 235 -8.36 1.19 8.91
C LYS A 235 -6.99 1.06 9.57
N TYR A 236 -6.76 1.78 10.67
CA TYR A 236 -5.51 1.69 11.41
C TYR A 236 -5.59 0.61 12.49
N THR A 237 -4.83 -0.46 12.31
CA THR A 237 -4.81 -1.60 13.22
C THR A 237 -3.37 -2.07 13.46
N ASN A 238 -3.00 -2.28 14.73
CA ASN A 238 -1.68 -2.80 15.12
C ASN A 238 -0.48 -2.02 14.55
N GLY A 239 -0.59 -0.70 14.44
CA GLY A 239 0.49 0.14 13.92
C GLY A 239 0.56 0.22 12.39
N THR A 240 -0.35 -0.42 11.67
CA THR A 240 -0.39 -0.45 10.21
C THR A 240 -1.75 0.01 9.69
N HIS A 241 -1.73 0.76 8.60
CA HIS A 241 -2.93 1.12 7.85
C HIS A 241 -3.32 -0.05 6.94
N ILE A 242 -4.50 -0.62 7.14
CA ILE A 242 -5.05 -1.72 6.35
C ILE A 242 -6.09 -1.17 5.39
N LYS A 243 -6.04 -1.61 4.15
CA LYS A 243 -7.03 -1.31 3.12
C LYS A 243 -8.16 -2.31 3.24
N ASP A 244 -9.26 -1.88 3.83
CA ASP A 244 -10.43 -2.72 4.06
C ASP A 244 -11.28 -2.82 2.79
N LEU A 245 -11.11 -3.91 2.04
CA LEU A 245 -11.90 -4.17 0.84
C LEU A 245 -13.38 -4.49 1.16
N GLY A 246 -13.65 -4.96 2.39
CA GLY A 246 -15.03 -5.22 2.83
C GLY A 246 -15.88 -3.94 2.91
N SER A 247 -15.24 -2.80 3.17
CA SER A 247 -15.89 -1.49 3.22
C SER A 247 -16.08 -0.84 1.85
N LEU A 248 -15.60 -1.46 0.75
CA LEU A 248 -15.73 -0.90 -0.61
C LEU A 248 -17.17 -0.89 -1.15
N ASN A 249 -18.11 -1.55 -0.48
CA ASN A 249 -19.50 -1.70 -1.00
C ASN A 249 -19.51 -2.34 -2.40
N ARG A 250 -18.65 -3.34 -2.62
CA ARG A 250 -18.56 -4.14 -3.85
C ARG A 250 -18.46 -5.62 -3.49
N ASP A 251 -18.93 -6.48 -4.39
CA ASP A 251 -18.80 -7.92 -4.22
C ASP A 251 -17.34 -8.34 -4.31
N LEU A 252 -16.80 -8.88 -3.22
CA LEU A 252 -15.41 -9.34 -3.14
C LEU A 252 -15.08 -10.43 -4.16
N SER A 253 -16.06 -11.17 -4.67
CA SER A 253 -15.84 -12.13 -5.76
C SER A 253 -15.43 -11.47 -7.07
N LYS A 254 -15.66 -10.15 -7.20
CA LYS A 254 -15.38 -9.33 -8.38
C LYS A 254 -14.32 -8.25 -8.16
N VAL A 255 -13.70 -8.20 -6.97
CA VAL A 255 -12.67 -7.22 -6.61
C VAL A 255 -11.28 -7.83 -6.76
N ILE A 256 -10.42 -7.16 -7.52
CA ILE A 256 -8.99 -7.46 -7.63
C ILE A 256 -8.20 -6.27 -7.10
N MET A 257 -7.30 -6.53 -6.16
CA MET A 257 -6.40 -5.51 -5.62
C MET A 257 -4.97 -5.75 -6.08
N ILE A 258 -4.27 -4.68 -6.44
CA ILE A 258 -2.85 -4.70 -6.80
C ILE A 258 -2.11 -3.76 -5.85
N ASP A 259 -1.20 -4.32 -5.08
CA ASP A 259 -0.40 -3.61 -4.09
C ASP A 259 1.04 -4.11 -4.08
N CYS A 260 1.96 -3.34 -3.52
CA CYS A 260 3.33 -3.75 -3.26
C CYS A 260 3.60 -4.10 -1.78
N ASP A 261 2.63 -3.84 -0.88
CA ASP A 261 2.73 -4.14 0.55
C ASP A 261 1.66 -5.17 0.98
N ALA A 262 2.10 -6.41 1.19
CA ALA A 262 1.23 -7.48 1.66
C ALA A 262 0.59 -7.19 3.04
N LYS A 263 1.20 -6.34 3.88
CA LYS A 263 0.63 -6.00 5.19
C LYS A 263 -0.58 -5.09 5.08
N ALA A 264 -0.57 -4.23 4.06
CA ALA A 264 -1.67 -3.31 3.77
C ALA A 264 -2.97 -4.01 3.39
N THR A 265 -2.88 -5.27 2.96
CA THR A 265 -4.00 -6.07 2.44
C THR A 265 -4.35 -7.25 3.34
N THR A 266 -3.89 -7.21 4.60
CA THR A 266 -4.15 -8.26 5.58
C THR A 266 -5.65 -8.53 5.73
N GLY A 267 -6.04 -9.80 5.58
CA GLY A 267 -7.44 -10.25 5.58
C GLY A 267 -8.08 -10.34 4.18
N TYR A 268 -7.41 -9.80 3.15
CA TYR A 268 -7.88 -9.80 1.75
C TYR A 268 -6.84 -10.36 0.79
N GLU A 269 -5.99 -11.25 1.29
CA GLU A 269 -4.89 -11.85 0.51
C GLU A 269 -5.39 -12.57 -0.74
N ARG A 270 -6.62 -13.16 -0.66
CA ARG A 270 -7.24 -13.86 -1.79
C ARG A 270 -7.67 -12.96 -2.94
N ASN A 271 -7.85 -11.68 -2.67
CA ASN A 271 -8.22 -10.66 -3.64
C ASN A 271 -7.01 -9.89 -4.16
N THR A 272 -5.82 -10.13 -3.59
CA THR A 272 -4.65 -9.26 -3.80
C THR A 272 -3.58 -9.94 -4.63
N ILE A 273 -3.09 -9.21 -5.63
CA ILE A 273 -1.85 -9.49 -6.35
C ILE A 273 -0.78 -8.58 -5.75
N VAL A 274 0.18 -9.19 -5.05
CA VAL A 274 1.30 -8.44 -4.46
C VAL A 274 2.42 -8.36 -5.50
N LEU A 275 2.70 -7.15 -5.97
CA LEU A 275 3.78 -6.89 -6.91
C LEU A 275 5.08 -6.57 -6.19
N LYS A 276 6.20 -6.81 -6.86
CA LYS A 276 7.48 -6.28 -6.41
C LYS A 276 7.43 -4.75 -6.44
N LYS A 277 7.90 -4.14 -5.35
CA LYS A 277 8.02 -2.71 -5.23
C LYS A 277 8.85 -2.13 -6.37
N TRP A 278 8.31 -1.16 -7.10
CA TRP A 278 9.02 -0.49 -8.18
C TRP A 278 9.85 0.68 -7.64
N GLU A 279 11.14 0.68 -7.96
CA GLU A 279 12.12 1.65 -7.48
C GLU A 279 12.54 2.66 -8.56
N GLY A 280 11.72 2.84 -9.61
CA GLY A 280 11.97 3.83 -10.66
C GLY A 280 12.77 3.29 -11.85
N ASP A 281 12.87 1.97 -12.04
CA ASP A 281 13.53 1.36 -13.19
C ASP A 281 12.74 1.65 -14.49
N PRO A 282 13.35 2.31 -15.49
CA PRO A 282 12.70 2.59 -16.76
C PRO A 282 12.51 1.35 -17.65
N SER A 283 13.20 0.24 -17.36
CA SER A 283 13.09 -1.02 -18.12
C SER A 283 11.99 -1.95 -17.60
N ASP A 284 11.26 -1.54 -16.56
CA ASP A 284 10.19 -2.35 -15.95
C ASP A 284 9.04 -2.60 -16.94
N THR A 285 8.66 -3.87 -17.08
CA THR A 285 7.56 -4.32 -17.95
C THR A 285 6.35 -4.86 -17.17
N THR A 286 6.38 -4.81 -15.84
CA THR A 286 5.41 -5.47 -14.98
C THR A 286 3.95 -5.12 -15.32
N LEU A 287 3.64 -3.84 -15.59
CA LEU A 287 2.28 -3.44 -15.94
C LEU A 287 1.84 -3.96 -17.32
N PHE A 288 2.76 -3.99 -18.28
CA PHE A 288 2.48 -4.59 -19.59
C PHE A 288 2.20 -6.09 -19.48
N ASP A 289 2.93 -6.76 -18.61
CA ASP A 289 2.82 -8.20 -18.39
C ASP A 289 1.61 -8.60 -17.56
N LEU A 290 1.16 -7.71 -16.66
CA LEU A 290 -0.01 -7.89 -15.81
C LEU A 290 -1.33 -7.67 -16.57
N THR A 291 -1.33 -6.75 -17.53
CA THR A 291 -2.53 -6.40 -18.29
C THR A 291 -3.20 -7.61 -18.96
N PRO A 292 -2.49 -8.52 -19.66
CA PRO A 292 -3.12 -9.69 -20.27
C PRO A 292 -3.81 -10.63 -19.25
N LEU A 293 -3.30 -10.76 -18.01
CA LEU A 293 -3.94 -11.54 -16.97
C LEU A 293 -5.29 -10.92 -16.58
N LEU A 294 -5.32 -9.61 -16.33
CA LEU A 294 -6.55 -8.91 -15.96
C LEU A 294 -7.58 -8.97 -17.10
N LEU A 295 -7.16 -8.74 -18.34
CA LEU A 295 -8.03 -8.84 -19.49
C LEU A 295 -8.57 -10.26 -19.69
N ALA A 296 -7.76 -11.30 -19.44
CA ALA A 296 -8.22 -12.68 -19.48
C ALA A 296 -9.30 -12.96 -18.43
N ILE A 297 -9.14 -12.47 -17.19
CA ILE A 297 -10.16 -12.58 -16.14
C ILE A 297 -11.45 -11.89 -16.58
N ALA A 298 -11.36 -10.66 -17.06
CA ALA A 298 -12.54 -9.88 -17.42
C ALA A 298 -13.28 -10.45 -18.65
N THR A 299 -12.55 -10.89 -19.67
CA THR A 299 -13.14 -11.44 -20.90
C THR A 299 -13.70 -12.86 -20.72
N SER A 300 -13.15 -13.63 -19.79
CA SER A 300 -13.65 -14.97 -19.45
C SER A 300 -14.87 -14.94 -18.53
N ASN A 301 -15.32 -13.77 -18.12
CA ASN A 301 -16.46 -13.56 -17.22
C ASN A 301 -16.41 -14.46 -15.97
N VAL A 302 -15.26 -14.45 -15.28
CA VAL A 302 -15.00 -15.27 -14.09
C VAL A 302 -16.00 -14.92 -12.97
N GLU A 303 -16.69 -15.92 -12.40
CA GLU A 303 -17.64 -15.70 -11.32
C GLU A 303 -16.96 -15.26 -10.01
N ASP A 304 -15.83 -15.89 -9.66
CA ASP A 304 -15.05 -15.56 -8.48
C ASP A 304 -13.55 -15.44 -8.84
N VAL A 305 -13.07 -14.21 -8.83
CA VAL A 305 -11.66 -13.90 -9.14
C VAL A 305 -10.68 -14.56 -8.17
N ARG A 306 -11.11 -14.82 -6.94
CA ARG A 306 -10.27 -15.44 -5.90
C ARG A 306 -9.82 -16.85 -6.28
N THR A 307 -10.64 -17.57 -7.04
CA THR A 307 -10.28 -18.93 -7.51
C THR A 307 -9.11 -18.88 -8.50
N VAL A 308 -9.08 -17.85 -9.36
CA VAL A 308 -8.00 -17.62 -10.32
C VAL A 308 -6.74 -17.13 -9.60
N LEU A 309 -6.89 -16.19 -8.67
CA LEU A 309 -5.76 -15.65 -7.92
C LEU A 309 -5.12 -16.69 -6.98
N ASP A 310 -5.92 -17.55 -6.35
CA ASP A 310 -5.42 -18.64 -5.50
C ASP A 310 -4.60 -19.65 -6.30
N TYR A 311 -4.97 -19.94 -7.56
CA TYR A 311 -4.20 -20.80 -8.44
C TYR A 311 -2.79 -20.29 -8.67
N TYR A 312 -2.64 -18.97 -8.86
CA TYR A 312 -1.34 -18.35 -9.09
C TYR A 312 -0.58 -18.01 -7.80
N ARG A 313 -1.25 -17.95 -6.64
CA ARG A 313 -0.63 -17.62 -5.35
C ARG A 313 0.43 -18.63 -4.91
N SER A 314 0.30 -19.90 -5.30
CA SER A 314 1.30 -20.93 -4.99
C SER A 314 2.62 -20.74 -5.71
N GLU A 315 2.67 -19.85 -6.69
CA GLU A 315 3.85 -19.53 -7.49
C GLU A 315 4.55 -18.27 -6.92
N ASP A 316 5.88 -18.22 -7.05
CA ASP A 316 6.67 -17.10 -6.54
C ASP A 316 6.37 -15.77 -7.27
N ASP A 317 6.03 -15.86 -8.57
CA ASP A 317 5.65 -14.73 -9.41
C ASP A 317 4.41 -15.07 -10.24
N VAL A 318 3.30 -14.37 -9.92
CA VAL A 318 1.99 -14.53 -10.59
C VAL A 318 2.09 -14.26 -12.09
N ILE A 319 2.85 -13.23 -12.48
CA ILE A 319 2.99 -12.80 -13.88
C ILE A 319 3.75 -13.83 -14.68
N GLU A 320 4.87 -14.31 -14.16
CA GLU A 320 5.67 -15.34 -14.84
C GLU A 320 4.92 -16.68 -14.95
N ALA A 321 4.19 -17.06 -13.90
CA ALA A 321 3.35 -18.25 -13.93
C ALA A 321 2.25 -18.15 -14.99
N PHE A 322 1.62 -16.97 -15.11
CA PHE A 322 0.61 -16.73 -16.13
C PHE A 322 1.22 -16.81 -17.55
N LYS A 323 2.38 -16.18 -17.80
CA LYS A 323 3.09 -16.26 -19.08
C LYS A 323 3.42 -17.69 -19.47
N ARG A 324 3.92 -18.49 -18.50
CA ARG A 324 4.22 -19.92 -18.72
C ARG A 324 2.97 -20.71 -19.12
N ASN A 325 1.86 -20.46 -18.46
CA ASN A 325 0.60 -21.13 -18.78
C ASN A 325 0.04 -20.70 -20.13
N GLN A 326 0.13 -19.42 -20.47
CA GLN A 326 -0.25 -18.94 -21.80
C GLN A 326 0.61 -19.59 -22.92
N ALA A 327 1.91 -19.71 -22.71
CA ALA A 327 2.81 -20.36 -23.68
C ALA A 327 2.39 -21.83 -23.89
N LYS A 328 2.14 -22.57 -22.80
CA LYS A 328 1.66 -23.96 -22.89
C LYS A 328 0.33 -24.09 -23.65
N LEU A 329 -0.61 -23.18 -23.39
CA LEU A 329 -1.91 -23.20 -24.10
C LEU A 329 -1.75 -22.91 -25.58
N ARG A 330 -0.86 -21.98 -25.97
CA ARG A 330 -0.55 -21.70 -27.39
C ARG A 330 0.06 -22.92 -28.08
N GLU A 331 1.05 -23.56 -27.45
CA GLU A 331 1.66 -24.79 -27.98
C GLU A 331 0.63 -25.90 -28.19
N GLN A 332 -0.27 -26.10 -27.20
CA GLN A 332 -1.35 -27.08 -27.32
C GLN A 332 -2.29 -26.74 -28.49
N GLN A 333 -2.63 -25.46 -28.63
CA GLN A 333 -3.52 -25.02 -29.69
C GLN A 333 -2.89 -25.14 -31.08
N GLU A 334 -1.60 -24.86 -31.19
CA GLU A 334 -0.84 -25.06 -32.40
C GLU A 334 -0.75 -26.53 -32.80
N MET A 335 -0.48 -27.41 -31.83
CA MET A 335 -0.49 -28.87 -32.07
C MET A 335 -1.86 -29.39 -32.52
N LEU A 336 -2.95 -28.87 -31.90
CA LEU A 336 -4.31 -29.23 -32.30
C LEU A 336 -4.62 -28.74 -33.72
N ASN A 337 -4.25 -27.53 -34.03
CA ASN A 337 -4.43 -26.95 -35.37
C ASN A 337 -3.61 -27.71 -36.44
N GLN A 338 -2.39 -28.15 -36.12
CA GLN A 338 -1.59 -29.00 -37.01
C GLN A 338 -2.25 -30.35 -37.26
N LYS A 339 -2.71 -31.03 -36.20
CA LYS A 339 -3.44 -32.30 -36.31
C LYS A 339 -4.71 -32.16 -37.14
N GLN A 340 -5.46 -31.07 -36.97
CA GLN A 340 -6.64 -30.82 -37.81
C GLN A 340 -6.30 -30.57 -39.27
N LYS A 341 -5.23 -29.84 -39.55
CA LYS A 341 -4.74 -29.65 -40.93
C LYS A 341 -4.29 -30.96 -41.59
N GLU A 342 -3.58 -31.83 -40.85
CA GLU A 342 -3.15 -33.13 -41.34
C GLU A 342 -4.37 -34.06 -41.64
N GLN A 343 -5.36 -34.08 -40.73
CA GLN A 343 -6.59 -34.83 -40.94
C GLN A 343 -7.44 -34.27 -42.10
N GLY A 344 -7.59 -32.96 -42.16
CA GLY A 344 -8.30 -32.27 -43.26
C GLY A 344 -7.63 -32.46 -44.61
N GLY A 345 -6.28 -32.52 -44.66
CA GLY A 345 -5.50 -32.82 -45.86
C GLY A 345 -5.71 -34.26 -46.36
N GLN A 346 -5.87 -35.24 -45.47
CA GLN A 346 -6.15 -36.64 -45.84
C GLN A 346 -7.53 -36.81 -46.48
N TRP A 347 -8.55 -36.07 -45.99
CA TRP A 347 -9.91 -36.16 -46.57
C TRP A 347 -10.03 -35.39 -47.87
N GLY A 348 -9.37 -34.26 -48.04
CA GLY A 348 -9.32 -33.50 -49.29
C GLY A 348 -8.61 -34.28 -50.43
N GLY A 349 -7.58 -35.06 -50.10
CA GLY A 349 -6.87 -35.93 -51.07
C GLY A 349 -7.70 -37.11 -51.53
N LEU A 350 -8.57 -37.68 -50.68
CA LEU A 350 -9.46 -38.78 -51.02
C LEU A 350 -10.65 -38.33 -51.89
N PHE A 351 -11.23 -37.18 -51.66
CA PHE A 351 -12.32 -36.63 -52.46
C PHE A 351 -11.83 -36.00 -53.77
N GLY A 352 -10.65 -35.35 -53.75
CA GLY A 352 -10.05 -34.78 -54.97
C GLY A 352 -9.66 -35.83 -56.02
N ARG A 353 -9.21 -37.02 -55.61
CA ARG A 353 -8.89 -38.12 -56.54
C ARG A 353 -10.11 -38.76 -57.16
N ARG A 354 -11.30 -38.73 -56.54
CA ARG A 354 -12.53 -39.29 -57.10
C ARG A 354 -13.23 -38.34 -58.10
N LEU A 355 -13.02 -37.06 -58.01
CA LEU A 355 -13.63 -36.09 -58.91
C LEU A 355 -12.85 -35.91 -60.23
N PHE A 356 -11.55 -36.22 -60.29
CA PHE A 356 -10.76 -36.13 -61.50
C PHE A 356 -10.56 -37.47 -62.26
N ALA A 357 -11.00 -38.60 -61.72
CA ALA A 357 -10.94 -39.90 -62.40
C ALA A 357 -12.14 -40.17 -63.31
N GLY A 358 -13.09 -39.26 -63.45
CA GLY A 358 -14.33 -39.43 -64.21
C GLY A 358 -14.47 -38.64 -65.56
N GLN A 359 -13.45 -37.92 -65.97
CA GLN A 359 -13.48 -37.15 -67.24
C GLN A 359 -12.31 -37.45 -68.19
N SER A 360 -12.20 -38.68 -68.59
CA SER A 360 -11.42 -39.03 -69.85
C SER A 360 -12.15 -40.16 -70.49
N THR A 361 -13.04 -39.84 -71.48
CA THR A 361 -13.39 -40.56 -72.74
C THR A 361 -14.78 -40.14 -73.19
N GLN A 362 -14.86 -39.14 -73.99
CA GLN A 362 -15.81 -39.11 -75.17
C GLN A 362 -15.35 -38.02 -76.12
N ASN A 363 -14.36 -38.41 -76.99
CA ASN A 363 -14.22 -37.84 -78.32
C ASN A 363 -15.14 -38.66 -79.23
N VAL A 364 -16.29 -38.13 -79.61
CA VAL A 364 -17.09 -38.61 -80.72
C VAL A 364 -16.87 -37.65 -81.86
N LYS A 365 -16.35 -38.21 -82.95
CA LYS A 365 -16.31 -37.67 -84.32
C LYS A 365 -17.70 -37.24 -84.70
N GLN A 366 -17.83 -36.09 -85.35
CA GLN A 366 -18.79 -35.84 -86.41
C GLN A 366 -18.08 -35.14 -87.54
N ASP A 367 -17.96 -35.96 -88.64
CA ASP A 367 -17.77 -35.49 -89.99
C ASP A 367 -19.12 -34.95 -90.53
N THR A 368 -19.02 -34.00 -91.37
CA THR A 368 -19.69 -33.37 -92.51
C THR A 368 -20.00 -31.89 -92.28
#